data_cb6020b31b05636146abe5191c2d7c98
#
_entry.id   cb6020b31b05636146abe5191c2d7c98
#
_cell.length_a   1.000
_cell.length_b   1.000
_cell.length_c   1.000
_cell.angle_alpha   90.00
_cell.angle_beta   90.00
_cell.angle_gamma   90.00
#
_symmetry.space_group_name_H-M   'P 1'
#
loop_
_entity.id
_entity.type
_entity.pdbx_description
1 polymer ?
#
loop_
_entity_poly.entity_id
_entity_poly.type
_entity_poly.pdbx_seq_one_letter_code
_entity_poly.pdbx_strand_id
1 'polypeptide(L)'
;MTSAEIEGEKLRAVHALQTAIARWLARAVPVAIAALMCASAALNAAPLRIVAIGASNTHGFYVGNEGAYPAQLQALLRAKGIDAQVTNAGVPLETTGMMLRRIDKDVPDGTDIVILEPGGNDRRFLVPPQWRAANIAEMERRLHARSINVIVYDEWIPLRYRTLDFIHLTHEGHAMLAAALLPRVMEILDRRRGDVPPRRNASRPAPTR
;
A
#
# COMPACT_ATOMS: atom_id res chain seq x y z
N MET A 1 -6.57 -51.82 53.16
CA MET A 1 -5.67 -51.36 52.06
C MET A 1 -4.25 -51.49 52.59
N THR A 2 -3.47 -52.29 51.95
CA THR A 2 -2.09 -52.56 52.41
C THR A 2 -1.15 -51.40 51.96
N SER A 3 -0.02 -51.22 52.62
CA SER A 3 0.96 -50.21 52.27
C SER A 3 1.44 -50.35 50.82
N ALA A 4 1.52 -51.60 50.30
CA ALA A 4 1.90 -51.90 48.93
C ALA A 4 0.83 -51.50 47.85
N GLU A 5 -0.46 -51.55 48.21
CA GLU A 5 -1.55 -51.09 47.34
C GLU A 5 -1.55 -49.58 47.17
N ILE A 6 -1.28 -48.84 48.27
CA ILE A 6 -1.17 -47.37 48.24
C ILE A 6 0.03 -46.91 47.39
N GLU A 7 1.18 -47.60 47.52
CA GLU A 7 2.37 -47.29 46.73
C GLU A 7 2.21 -47.60 45.25
N GLY A 8 1.52 -48.70 44.92
CA GLY A 8 1.19 -49.03 43.51
C GLY A 8 0.20 -48.03 42.87
N GLU A 9 -0.72 -47.47 43.65
CA GLU A 9 -1.67 -46.48 43.16
C GLU A 9 -0.97 -45.12 42.91
N LYS A 10 -0.06 -44.70 43.80
CA LYS A 10 0.78 -43.50 43.63
C LYS A 10 1.66 -43.60 42.39
N LEU A 11 2.32 -44.74 42.16
CA LEU A 11 3.14 -44.95 40.95
C LEU A 11 2.32 -44.88 39.66
N ARG A 12 1.12 -45.43 39.63
CA ARG A 12 0.19 -45.35 38.46
C ARG A 12 -0.27 -43.93 38.23
N ALA A 13 -0.58 -43.17 39.28
CA ALA A 13 -0.96 -41.78 39.17
C ALA A 13 0.18 -40.89 38.62
N VAL A 14 1.41 -41.09 39.09
CA VAL A 14 2.59 -40.41 38.57
C VAL A 14 2.83 -40.73 37.09
N HIS A 15 2.73 -41.99 36.70
CA HIS A 15 2.89 -42.42 35.30
C HIS A 15 1.81 -41.84 34.38
N ALA A 16 0.56 -41.81 34.83
CA ALA A 16 -0.56 -41.21 34.12
C ALA A 16 -0.34 -39.66 33.93
N LEU A 17 0.15 -39.00 34.95
CA LEU A 17 0.48 -37.55 34.88
C LEU A 17 1.62 -37.29 33.90
N GLN A 18 2.70 -38.09 33.97
CA GLN A 18 3.83 -37.96 33.05
C GLN A 18 3.43 -38.17 31.61
N THR A 19 2.57 -39.17 31.32
CA THR A 19 2.06 -39.43 29.96
C THR A 19 1.13 -38.30 29.48
N ALA A 20 0.31 -37.74 30.37
CA ALA A 20 -0.54 -36.59 30.06
C ALA A 20 0.27 -35.33 29.71
N ILE A 21 1.31 -35.02 30.50
CA ILE A 21 2.23 -33.89 30.28
C ILE A 21 2.99 -34.10 28.95
N ALA A 22 3.50 -35.30 28.68
CA ALA A 22 4.22 -35.59 27.43
C ALA A 22 3.31 -35.41 26.20
N ARG A 23 2.06 -35.86 26.27
CA ARG A 23 1.06 -35.66 25.20
C ARG A 23 0.71 -34.20 24.99
N TRP A 24 0.60 -33.42 26.07
CA TRP A 24 0.33 -31.98 26.00
C TRP A 24 1.50 -31.22 25.37
N LEU A 25 2.72 -31.50 25.81
CA LEU A 25 3.93 -30.92 25.25
C LEU A 25 4.11 -31.26 23.78
N ALA A 26 3.87 -32.50 23.38
CA ALA A 26 3.95 -32.96 21.99
C ALA A 26 2.98 -32.22 21.06
N ARG A 27 1.87 -31.68 21.57
CA ARG A 27 0.88 -30.91 20.81
C ARG A 27 1.13 -29.41 20.88
N ALA A 28 1.52 -28.89 22.04
CA ALA A 28 1.69 -27.46 22.29
C ALA A 28 2.99 -26.89 21.67
N VAL A 29 4.09 -27.65 21.77
CA VAL A 29 5.40 -27.20 21.27
C VAL A 29 5.43 -26.93 19.76
N PRO A 30 4.94 -27.82 18.87
CA PRO A 30 4.96 -27.55 17.44
C PRO A 30 4.08 -26.37 17.06
N VAL A 31 2.95 -26.15 17.74
CA VAL A 31 2.07 -25.01 17.51
C VAL A 31 2.77 -23.69 17.92
N ALA A 32 3.45 -23.69 19.07
CA ALA A 32 4.20 -22.53 19.54
C ALA A 32 5.39 -22.21 18.61
N ILE A 33 6.11 -23.22 18.11
CA ILE A 33 7.20 -23.05 17.14
C ILE A 33 6.66 -22.51 15.82
N ALA A 34 5.57 -23.05 15.30
CA ALA A 34 4.95 -22.56 14.07
C ALA A 34 4.49 -21.09 14.19
N ALA A 35 3.88 -20.73 15.32
CA ALA A 35 3.50 -19.36 15.60
C ALA A 35 4.70 -18.42 15.70
N LEU A 36 5.80 -18.85 16.32
CA LEU A 36 7.04 -18.07 16.43
C LEU A 36 7.72 -17.91 15.06
N MET A 37 7.72 -18.95 14.22
CA MET A 37 8.25 -18.88 12.84
C MET A 37 7.42 -17.98 11.94
N CYS A 38 6.08 -18.00 12.06
CA CYS A 38 5.21 -17.06 11.35
C CYS A 38 5.43 -15.60 11.80
N ALA A 39 5.61 -15.38 13.10
CA ALA A 39 5.90 -14.05 13.65
C ALA A 39 7.27 -13.51 13.16
N SER A 40 8.29 -14.36 13.10
CA SER A 40 9.63 -13.97 12.63
C SER A 40 9.66 -13.72 11.10
N ALA A 41 8.85 -14.42 10.31
CA ALA A 41 8.72 -14.17 8.88
C ALA A 41 8.04 -12.80 8.60
N ALA A 42 7.08 -12.41 9.42
CA ALA A 42 6.43 -11.09 9.32
C ALA A 42 7.39 -9.93 9.70
N LEU A 43 8.30 -10.16 10.63
CA LEU A 43 9.31 -9.17 11.06
C LEU A 43 10.42 -8.93 10.02
N ASN A 44 10.63 -9.85 9.08
CA ASN A 44 11.68 -9.78 8.05
C ASN A 44 11.16 -9.41 6.65
N ALA A 45 9.87 -9.13 6.50
CA ALA A 45 9.36 -8.65 5.22
C ALA A 45 9.82 -7.20 4.98
N ALA A 46 10.47 -6.96 3.84
CA ALA A 46 10.83 -5.60 3.45
C ALA A 46 9.57 -4.72 3.38
N PRO A 47 9.65 -3.44 3.77
CA PRO A 47 8.50 -2.55 3.73
C PRO A 47 7.97 -2.40 2.30
N LEU A 48 6.66 -2.28 2.16
CA LEU A 48 6.02 -1.92 0.90
C LEU A 48 6.49 -0.52 0.47
N ARG A 49 7.19 -0.44 -0.66
CA ARG A 49 7.77 0.81 -1.16
C ARG A 49 6.85 1.44 -2.21
N ILE A 50 6.30 2.61 -1.88
CA ILE A 50 5.43 3.39 -2.76
C ILE A 50 6.10 4.72 -3.06
N VAL A 51 6.08 5.16 -4.31
CA VAL A 51 6.51 6.51 -4.71
C VAL A 51 5.30 7.26 -5.27
N ALA A 52 5.03 8.44 -4.72
CA ALA A 52 3.98 9.34 -5.20
C ALA A 52 4.61 10.41 -6.10
N ILE A 53 4.36 10.34 -7.40
CA ILE A 53 4.78 11.30 -8.41
C ILE A 53 3.62 12.23 -8.71
N GLY A 54 3.85 13.53 -8.68
CA GLY A 54 2.81 14.52 -8.97
C GLY A 54 3.31 15.95 -8.85
N ALA A 55 2.39 16.88 -8.83
CA ALA A 55 2.69 18.30 -8.74
C ALA A 55 2.49 18.85 -7.31
N SER A 56 1.91 20.05 -7.18
CA SER A 56 1.74 20.76 -5.91
C SER A 56 0.84 20.05 -4.91
N ASN A 57 -0.19 19.32 -5.35
CA ASN A 57 -1.03 18.53 -4.45
C ASN A 57 -0.28 17.33 -3.89
N THR A 58 0.52 16.66 -4.69
CA THR A 58 1.40 15.59 -4.19
C THR A 58 2.45 16.15 -3.23
N HIS A 59 3.05 17.30 -3.56
CA HIS A 59 4.00 17.99 -2.68
C HIS A 59 3.42 18.37 -1.31
N GLY A 60 2.11 18.65 -1.24
CA GLY A 60 1.45 19.13 -0.03
C GLY A 60 1.49 20.65 0.12
N PHE A 61 1.30 21.38 -1.01
CA PHE A 61 1.24 22.84 -0.98
C PHE A 61 0.16 23.30 0.00
N TYR A 62 0.49 24.24 0.87
CA TYR A 62 -0.27 24.74 2.03
C TYR A 62 -0.37 23.80 3.26
N VAL A 63 -0.20 22.50 3.14
CA VAL A 63 -0.36 21.57 4.28
C VAL A 63 0.96 20.94 4.74
N GLY A 64 2.04 21.16 3.98
CA GLY A 64 3.34 20.55 4.25
C GLY A 64 3.38 19.04 3.96
N ASN A 65 4.57 18.46 4.05
CA ASN A 65 4.78 17.05 3.72
C ASN A 65 3.96 16.10 4.60
N GLU A 66 3.86 16.37 5.89
CA GLU A 66 3.12 15.55 6.86
C GLU A 66 1.60 15.62 6.65
N GLY A 67 1.09 16.75 6.16
CA GLY A 67 -0.32 16.94 5.83
C GLY A 67 -0.70 16.42 4.44
N ALA A 68 0.29 16.13 3.58
CA ALA A 68 0.06 15.68 2.22
C ALA A 68 -0.47 14.23 2.16
N TYR A 69 -1.21 13.91 1.10
CA TYR A 69 -1.81 12.58 0.94
C TYR A 69 -0.82 11.41 0.98
N PRO A 70 0.45 11.52 0.53
CA PRO A 70 1.39 10.41 0.64
C PRO A 70 1.67 10.00 2.10
N ALA A 71 1.89 10.97 3.00
CA ALA A 71 2.09 10.72 4.42
C ALA A 71 0.82 10.15 5.08
N GLN A 72 -0.34 10.69 4.74
CA GLN A 72 -1.62 10.19 5.24
C GLN A 72 -1.92 8.77 4.74
N LEU A 73 -1.63 8.44 3.48
CA LEU A 73 -1.75 7.08 2.94
C LEU A 73 -0.83 6.09 3.67
N GLN A 74 0.40 6.51 3.95
CA GLN A 74 1.34 5.70 4.75
C GLN A 74 0.77 5.41 6.14
N ALA A 75 0.21 6.40 6.82
CA ALA A 75 -0.43 6.22 8.11
C ALA A 75 -1.63 5.25 8.04
N LEU A 76 -2.47 5.35 7.00
CA LEU A 76 -3.60 4.45 6.79
C LEU A 76 -3.16 3.00 6.53
N LEU A 77 -2.09 2.79 5.75
CA LEU A 77 -1.54 1.46 5.49
C LEU A 77 -0.97 0.85 6.77
N ARG A 78 -0.21 1.63 7.54
CA ARG A 78 0.34 1.19 8.85
C ARG A 78 -0.75 0.86 9.86
N ALA A 79 -1.84 1.62 9.89
CA ALA A 79 -2.99 1.32 10.73
C ALA A 79 -3.68 -0.01 10.37
N LYS A 80 -3.49 -0.50 9.13
CA LYS A 80 -3.91 -1.84 8.68
C LYS A 80 -2.86 -2.94 8.91
N GLY A 81 -1.78 -2.63 9.61
CA GLY A 81 -0.68 -3.58 9.88
C GLY A 81 0.25 -3.81 8.67
N ILE A 82 0.19 -2.95 7.66
CA ILE A 82 1.08 -3.01 6.49
C ILE A 82 2.27 -2.09 6.75
N ASP A 83 3.47 -2.67 6.87
CA ASP A 83 4.69 -1.88 6.90
C ASP A 83 4.91 -1.25 5.52
N ALA A 84 4.62 0.04 5.41
CA ALA A 84 4.68 0.80 4.17
C ALA A 84 5.55 2.04 4.33
N GLN A 85 6.31 2.34 3.28
CA GLN A 85 7.03 3.58 3.09
C GLN A 85 6.49 4.26 1.83
N VAL A 86 5.93 5.46 1.99
CA VAL A 86 5.40 6.27 0.87
C VAL A 86 6.29 7.50 0.68
N THR A 87 7.11 7.48 -0.35
CA THR A 87 7.98 8.60 -0.71
C THR A 87 7.18 9.66 -1.46
N ASN A 88 7.21 10.90 -0.99
CA ASN A 88 6.62 12.03 -1.67
C ASN A 88 7.61 12.61 -2.67
N ALA A 89 7.34 12.44 -3.96
CA ALA A 89 8.09 12.99 -5.07
C ALA A 89 7.25 14.03 -5.86
N GLY A 90 6.44 14.81 -5.14
CA GLY A 90 5.69 15.93 -5.71
C GLY A 90 6.57 17.15 -5.94
N VAL A 91 6.48 17.77 -7.13
CA VAL A 91 7.18 19.02 -7.46
C VAL A 91 6.16 20.05 -7.95
N PRO A 92 6.01 21.20 -7.26
CA PRO A 92 5.05 22.22 -7.66
C PRO A 92 5.22 22.68 -9.10
N LEU A 93 4.10 23.03 -9.75
CA LEU A 93 4.02 23.55 -11.12
C LEU A 93 4.37 22.55 -12.23
N GLU A 94 4.73 21.31 -11.92
CA GLU A 94 5.07 20.34 -12.95
C GLU A 94 3.88 19.95 -13.83
N THR A 95 4.18 19.80 -15.12
CA THR A 95 3.34 19.16 -16.13
C THR A 95 3.71 17.68 -16.24
N THR A 96 2.88 16.90 -16.92
CA THR A 96 3.17 15.47 -17.19
C THR A 96 4.48 15.26 -17.97
N GLY A 97 4.84 16.20 -18.87
CA GLY A 97 6.12 16.17 -19.57
C GLY A 97 7.32 16.38 -18.67
N MET A 98 7.17 17.18 -17.60
CA MET A 98 8.21 17.38 -16.59
C MET A 98 8.33 16.14 -15.69
N MET A 99 7.22 15.56 -15.25
CA MET A 99 7.21 14.31 -14.50
C MET A 99 7.87 13.18 -15.30
N LEU A 100 7.56 13.04 -16.59
CA LEU A 100 8.14 12.02 -17.46
C LEU A 100 9.68 12.14 -17.56
N ARG A 101 10.25 13.35 -17.54
CA ARG A 101 11.70 13.52 -17.61
C ARG A 101 12.44 13.05 -16.36
N ARG A 102 11.78 12.99 -15.21
CA ARG A 102 12.40 12.60 -13.93
C ARG A 102 11.96 11.25 -13.39
N ILE A 103 10.98 10.59 -14.06
CA ILE A 103 10.36 9.35 -13.54
C ILE A 103 11.41 8.27 -13.24
N ASP A 104 12.40 8.09 -14.10
CA ASP A 104 13.41 7.04 -13.94
C ASP A 104 14.39 7.36 -12.78
N LYS A 105 14.66 8.66 -12.53
CA LYS A 105 15.51 9.10 -11.42
C LYS A 105 14.79 9.02 -10.07
N ASP A 106 13.54 9.44 -10.03
CA ASP A 106 12.80 9.62 -8.79
C ASP A 106 12.06 8.35 -8.32
N VAL A 107 12.01 7.34 -9.20
CA VAL A 107 11.48 6.01 -8.87
C VAL A 107 12.64 5.02 -8.80
N PRO A 108 13.22 4.77 -7.61
CA PRO A 108 14.34 3.85 -7.44
C PRO A 108 13.93 2.39 -7.68
N ASP A 109 14.92 1.55 -7.95
CA ASP A 109 14.71 0.11 -8.05
C ASP A 109 14.20 -0.48 -6.73
N GLY A 110 13.36 -1.50 -6.85
CA GLY A 110 12.66 -2.08 -5.70
C GLY A 110 11.43 -1.28 -5.24
N THR A 111 10.99 -0.27 -6.01
CA THR A 111 9.66 0.34 -5.82
C THR A 111 8.58 -0.65 -6.22
N ASP A 112 7.59 -0.84 -5.36
CA ASP A 112 6.47 -1.78 -5.59
C ASP A 112 5.32 -1.15 -6.35
N ILE A 113 5.00 0.10 -6.00
CA ILE A 113 3.85 0.84 -6.53
C ILE A 113 4.28 2.29 -6.78
N VAL A 114 3.86 2.82 -7.92
CA VAL A 114 3.91 4.26 -8.19
C VAL A 114 2.49 4.80 -8.25
N ILE A 115 2.25 5.90 -7.54
CA ILE A 115 1.03 6.69 -7.66
C ILE A 115 1.37 7.90 -8.54
N LEU A 116 0.73 8.00 -9.70
CA LEU A 116 0.81 9.17 -10.58
C LEU A 116 -0.40 10.06 -10.33
N GLU A 117 -0.16 11.27 -9.81
CA GLU A 117 -1.15 12.34 -9.71
C GLU A 117 -0.77 13.44 -10.70
N PRO A 118 -1.24 13.35 -11.99
CA PRO A 118 -0.79 14.26 -13.05
C PRO A 118 -1.28 15.70 -12.89
N GLY A 119 -2.29 15.93 -12.07
CA GLY A 119 -2.81 17.25 -11.77
C GLY A 119 -3.36 18.03 -12.95
N GLY A 120 -3.54 19.34 -12.76
CA GLY A 120 -4.15 20.25 -13.73
C GLY A 120 -3.16 21.17 -14.50
N ASN A 121 -1.86 21.05 -14.26
CA ASN A 121 -0.88 22.00 -14.81
C ASN A 121 -0.74 21.91 -16.33
N ASP A 122 -0.92 20.73 -16.94
CA ASP A 122 -0.93 20.61 -18.39
C ASP A 122 -1.97 21.55 -19.02
N ARG A 123 -3.20 21.57 -18.48
CA ARG A 123 -4.23 22.49 -18.93
C ARG A 123 -3.88 23.95 -18.66
N ARG A 124 -3.31 24.23 -17.48
CA ARG A 124 -2.88 25.59 -17.09
C ARG A 124 -1.79 26.15 -18.01
N PHE A 125 -0.87 25.33 -18.45
CA PHE A 125 0.22 25.69 -19.37
C PHE A 125 -0.06 25.36 -20.83
N LEU A 126 -1.34 25.13 -21.19
CA LEU A 126 -1.80 24.90 -22.54
C LEU A 126 -1.12 23.71 -23.24
N VAL A 127 -0.71 22.70 -22.49
CA VAL A 127 -0.20 21.46 -23.07
C VAL A 127 -1.37 20.71 -23.74
N PRO A 128 -1.22 20.34 -25.02
CA PRO A 128 -2.26 19.63 -25.73
C PRO A 128 -2.69 18.34 -25.02
N PRO A 129 -4.00 18.03 -24.92
CA PRO A 129 -4.50 16.85 -24.20
C PRO A 129 -3.88 15.53 -24.68
N GLN A 130 -3.61 15.41 -25.99
CA GLN A 130 -2.96 14.23 -26.56
C GLN A 130 -1.52 14.05 -26.05
N TRP A 131 -0.78 15.13 -25.80
CA TRP A 131 0.57 15.05 -25.25
C TRP A 131 0.54 14.66 -23.76
N ARG A 132 -0.43 15.21 -23.00
CA ARG A 132 -0.68 14.78 -21.64
C ARG A 132 -0.95 13.27 -21.56
N ALA A 133 -1.86 12.78 -22.40
CA ALA A 133 -2.17 11.36 -22.47
C ALA A 133 -0.97 10.50 -22.87
N ALA A 134 -0.19 10.94 -23.86
CA ALA A 134 1.02 10.25 -24.30
C ALA A 134 2.10 10.20 -23.20
N ASN A 135 2.29 11.30 -22.46
CA ASN A 135 3.24 11.35 -21.36
C ASN A 135 2.85 10.38 -20.22
N ILE A 136 1.57 10.34 -19.86
CA ILE A 136 1.06 9.39 -18.85
C ILE A 136 1.30 7.96 -19.31
N ALA A 137 0.88 7.62 -20.54
CA ALA A 137 1.05 6.29 -21.10
C ALA A 137 2.53 5.86 -21.15
N GLU A 138 3.43 6.78 -21.49
CA GLU A 138 4.87 6.50 -21.53
C GLU A 138 5.45 6.27 -20.10
N MET A 139 5.00 7.05 -19.10
CA MET A 139 5.38 6.80 -17.70
C MET A 139 4.90 5.42 -17.25
N GLU A 140 3.63 5.05 -17.51
CA GLU A 140 3.10 3.72 -17.19
C GLU A 140 3.92 2.63 -17.89
N ARG A 141 4.21 2.78 -19.19
CA ARG A 141 5.00 1.80 -19.94
C ARG A 141 6.38 1.57 -19.35
N ARG A 142 7.11 2.65 -18.98
CA ARG A 142 8.45 2.54 -18.35
C ARG A 142 8.39 1.85 -17.00
N LEU A 143 7.41 2.18 -16.18
CA LEU A 143 7.24 1.60 -14.85
C LEU A 143 6.83 0.13 -14.93
N HIS A 144 5.90 -0.22 -15.82
CA HIS A 144 5.50 -1.62 -16.04
C HIS A 144 6.66 -2.47 -16.57
N ALA A 145 7.53 -1.91 -17.45
CA ALA A 145 8.73 -2.61 -17.91
C ALA A 145 9.71 -2.96 -16.77
N ARG A 146 9.63 -2.25 -15.64
CA ARG A 146 10.36 -2.51 -14.40
C ARG A 146 9.55 -3.33 -13.39
N SER A 147 8.42 -3.93 -13.81
CA SER A 147 7.49 -4.69 -12.95
C SER A 147 6.89 -3.88 -11.79
N ILE A 148 6.81 -2.57 -11.93
CA ILE A 148 6.22 -1.66 -10.95
C ILE A 148 4.73 -1.51 -11.25
N ASN A 149 3.88 -1.66 -10.23
CA ASN A 149 2.44 -1.38 -10.37
C ASN A 149 2.20 0.13 -10.39
N VAL A 150 1.26 0.57 -11.23
CA VAL A 150 0.95 2.00 -11.37
C VAL A 150 -0.50 2.26 -11.01
N ILE A 151 -0.72 3.28 -10.19
CA ILE A 151 -2.02 3.85 -9.89
C ILE A 151 -2.05 5.27 -10.45
N VAL A 152 -2.74 5.48 -11.56
CA VAL A 152 -3.00 6.84 -12.05
C VAL A 152 -4.22 7.38 -11.33
N TYR A 153 -4.06 8.49 -10.59
CA TYR A 153 -5.16 9.22 -9.97
C TYR A 153 -5.41 10.52 -10.74
N ASP A 154 -6.40 10.51 -11.61
CA ASP A 154 -6.81 11.63 -12.47
C ASP A 154 -8.31 11.91 -12.30
N GLU A 155 -8.80 11.71 -11.10
CA GLU A 155 -10.21 11.89 -10.76
C GLU A 155 -10.47 13.34 -10.32
N TRP A 156 -11.69 13.81 -10.61
CA TRP A 156 -12.09 15.15 -10.18
C TRP A 156 -12.31 15.18 -8.66
N ILE A 157 -11.69 16.15 -7.99
CA ILE A 157 -11.84 16.37 -6.55
C ILE A 157 -12.82 17.51 -6.32
N PRO A 158 -13.90 17.30 -5.52
CA PRO A 158 -14.91 18.30 -5.25
C PRO A 158 -14.35 19.60 -4.65
N LEU A 159 -14.95 20.74 -4.98
CA LEU A 159 -14.48 22.07 -4.56
C LEU A 159 -14.41 22.24 -3.03
N ARG A 160 -15.28 21.57 -2.26
CA ARG A 160 -15.26 21.60 -0.79
C ARG A 160 -13.93 21.09 -0.18
N TYR A 161 -13.15 20.32 -0.95
CA TYR A 161 -11.84 19.81 -0.56
C TYR A 161 -10.68 20.66 -1.07
N ARG A 162 -10.99 21.82 -1.68
CA ARG A 162 -9.97 22.73 -2.21
C ARG A 162 -9.88 23.99 -1.36
N THR A 163 -8.70 24.58 -1.37
CA THR A 163 -8.45 25.89 -0.77
C THR A 163 -9.15 26.99 -1.57
N LEU A 164 -9.10 28.25 -1.09
CA LEU A 164 -9.73 29.39 -1.74
C LEU A 164 -9.20 29.69 -3.15
N ASP A 165 -8.05 29.14 -3.52
CA ASP A 165 -7.51 29.25 -4.88
C ASP A 165 -8.15 28.26 -5.87
N PHE A 166 -9.02 27.36 -5.40
CA PHE A 166 -9.72 26.32 -6.17
C PHE A 166 -8.81 25.32 -6.88
N ILE A 167 -7.51 25.31 -6.55
CA ILE A 167 -6.46 24.48 -7.15
C ILE A 167 -5.94 23.46 -6.14
N HIS A 168 -5.47 23.96 -5.00
CA HIS A 168 -4.80 23.13 -4.01
C HIS A 168 -5.79 22.48 -3.04
N LEU A 169 -5.41 21.34 -2.50
CA LEU A 169 -6.25 20.60 -1.56
C LEU A 169 -6.11 21.16 -0.14
N THR A 170 -7.23 21.15 0.60
CA THR A 170 -7.23 21.32 2.05
C THR A 170 -6.67 20.08 2.74
N HIS A 171 -6.44 20.13 4.05
CA HIS A 171 -6.03 18.96 4.83
C HIS A 171 -7.05 17.80 4.68
N GLU A 172 -8.35 18.12 4.71
CA GLU A 172 -9.42 17.13 4.46
C GLU A 172 -9.41 16.61 3.03
N GLY A 173 -9.02 17.46 2.05
CA GLY A 173 -8.87 17.06 0.66
C GLY A 173 -7.74 16.03 0.49
N HIS A 174 -6.64 16.22 1.18
CA HIS A 174 -5.56 15.23 1.22
C HIS A 174 -5.98 13.95 1.93
N ALA A 175 -6.73 14.02 3.02
CA ALA A 175 -7.28 12.86 3.71
C ALA A 175 -8.24 12.06 2.82
N MET A 176 -9.12 12.75 2.09
CA MET A 176 -10.03 12.14 1.12
C MET A 176 -9.24 11.42 0.02
N LEU A 177 -8.21 12.06 -0.54
CA LEU A 177 -7.38 11.46 -1.59
C LEU A 177 -6.64 10.21 -1.08
N ALA A 178 -6.05 10.28 0.11
CA ALA A 178 -5.41 9.12 0.75
C ALA A 178 -6.40 7.96 0.96
N ALA A 179 -7.61 8.27 1.44
CA ALA A 179 -8.67 7.29 1.63
C ALA A 179 -9.15 6.66 0.31
N ALA A 180 -9.21 7.44 -0.78
CA ALA A 180 -9.57 6.94 -2.12
C ALA A 180 -8.47 6.04 -2.74
N LEU A 181 -7.20 6.31 -2.43
CA LEU A 181 -6.06 5.52 -2.90
C LEU A 181 -5.88 4.20 -2.14
N LEU A 182 -6.24 4.16 -0.86
CA LEU A 182 -6.06 2.99 0.00
C LEU A 182 -6.65 1.70 -0.60
N PRO A 183 -7.91 1.62 -1.05
CA PRO A 183 -8.48 0.40 -1.62
C PRO A 183 -7.77 -0.03 -2.90
N ARG A 184 -7.24 0.91 -3.69
CA ARG A 184 -6.48 0.61 -4.92
C ARG A 184 -5.12 -0.03 -4.61
N VAL A 185 -4.45 0.43 -3.55
CA VAL A 185 -3.23 -0.20 -3.04
C VAL A 185 -3.54 -1.59 -2.50
N MET A 186 -4.61 -1.74 -1.70
CA MET A 186 -5.02 -3.04 -1.17
C MET A 186 -5.32 -4.05 -2.28
N GLU A 187 -6.02 -3.66 -3.34
CA GLU A 187 -6.30 -4.53 -4.49
C GLU A 187 -5.01 -5.04 -5.18
N ILE A 188 -3.97 -4.21 -5.26
CA ILE A 188 -2.67 -4.64 -5.79
C ILE A 188 -2.02 -5.68 -4.87
N LEU A 189 -2.08 -5.47 -3.56
CA LEU A 189 -1.51 -6.39 -2.57
C LEU A 189 -2.24 -7.73 -2.57
N ASP A 190 -3.56 -7.73 -2.65
CA ASP A 190 -4.38 -8.94 -2.69
C ASP A 190 -4.11 -9.75 -3.96
N ARG A 191 -3.96 -9.08 -5.12
CA ARG A 191 -3.54 -9.75 -6.36
C ARG A 191 -2.15 -10.39 -6.26
N ARG A 192 -1.20 -9.74 -5.56
CA ARG A 192 0.14 -10.29 -5.32
C ARG A 192 0.11 -11.53 -4.42
N ARG A 193 -0.84 -11.60 -3.50
CA ARG A 193 -1.07 -12.76 -2.60
C ARG A 193 -1.82 -13.90 -3.28
N GLY A 194 -2.36 -13.70 -4.48
CA GLY A 194 -3.19 -14.69 -5.19
C GLY A 194 -4.64 -14.75 -4.70
N ASP A 195 -5.09 -13.81 -3.88
CA ASP A 195 -6.39 -13.86 -3.21
C ASP A 195 -7.53 -13.29 -4.07
N VAL A 196 -7.24 -12.62 -5.19
CA VAL A 196 -8.25 -12.01 -6.07
C VAL A 196 -8.00 -12.37 -7.54
N PRO A 197 -8.99 -12.95 -8.25
CA PRO A 197 -8.88 -13.15 -9.70
C PRO A 197 -8.78 -11.80 -10.42
N PRO A 198 -8.06 -11.72 -11.56
CA PRO A 198 -7.92 -10.48 -12.32
C PRO A 198 -9.29 -9.94 -12.74
N ARG A 199 -9.58 -8.69 -12.43
CA ARG A 199 -10.79 -8.02 -12.93
C ARG A 199 -10.78 -8.07 -14.46
N ARG A 200 -11.82 -8.67 -15.06
CA ARG A 200 -12.11 -8.48 -16.49
C ARG A 200 -12.25 -6.97 -16.71
N ASN A 201 -11.43 -6.41 -17.58
CA ASN A 201 -11.56 -5.02 -18.02
C ASN A 201 -13.01 -4.77 -18.41
N ALA A 202 -13.72 -4.02 -17.58
CA ALA A 202 -14.97 -3.41 -18.02
C ALA A 202 -14.57 -2.46 -19.15
N SER A 203 -14.86 -2.86 -20.36
CA SER A 203 -14.68 -2.04 -21.56
C SER A 203 -15.28 -0.68 -21.29
N ARG A 204 -14.43 0.34 -21.33
CA ARG A 204 -14.81 1.75 -21.29
C ARG A 204 -15.89 1.95 -22.36
N PRO A 205 -17.10 2.44 -22.03
CA PRO A 205 -18.08 2.73 -23.05
C PRO A 205 -17.48 3.76 -24.00
N ALA A 206 -17.62 3.50 -25.30
CA ALA A 206 -17.21 4.43 -26.34
C ALA A 206 -17.93 5.77 -26.13
N PRO A 207 -17.26 6.92 -26.36
CA PRO A 207 -17.93 8.21 -26.29
C PRO A 207 -19.04 8.24 -27.35
N THR A 208 -20.27 8.40 -26.91
CA THR A 208 -21.41 8.71 -27.79
C THR A 208 -21.14 10.05 -28.46
N ARG A 209 -21.28 10.06 -29.78
CA ARG A 209 -21.17 11.25 -30.65
C ARG A 209 -22.25 12.28 -30.34
#